data_a918aa221c95217fea44dd1b6a87febe
#
_entry.id   a918aa221c95217fea44dd1b6a87febe
#
_cell.length_a   1.000
_cell.length_b   1.000
_cell.length_c   1.000
_cell.angle_alpha   90.00
_cell.angle_beta   90.00
_cell.angle_gamma   90.00
#
_symmetry.space_group_name_H-M   'P 1'
#
loop_
_entity.id
_entity.type
_entity.pdbx_description
1 polymer ?
#
loop_
_entity_poly.entity_id
_entity_poly.type
_entity_poly.pdbx_seq_one_letter_code
_entity_poly.pdbx_strand_id
1 'polypeptide(L)'
;MKTLPGVVLSWFGPPASAYALSFATSRLGSASLSRLVIVSNRVPVPDAAGKGTAGGLAVALREAFQTYQGIWFGWTGRVAAQPSPEPRIVDKGGMQYALMDLTSLDRQEYYNGFANRALWPTMHYRVGLSDFSRADYAGYLRVNRTFARALAKLVLPSDLVWVHDYHLIPLAAELRPLGLTNLIGYFHHIPWPAPEVLGTLPGSTDILRSIMDFNLVGVQTERDADNLRRALIQELNAAPQKEDVLDADGKSICVKSFPIGIDVIDFQKVAARPRPNRILGQTIAGLGSRKLIIGVDRLDYSKGIRQRMEAYEHFLASNLDQRGQVTYLQIAPTSRSEVPEYETLSRDVNETLGRINGSLGEPGWVPIQYVTSSYPRSLLAALYRLARVALVTPMRDGMNLVAKEYVAAQDPLDPGVLILSKFAGAAQQLTGALIVNPNDKLEVAEAIRDALRMSHKERVIRWQSMIGPLRDRDVSWWATAFLKELAAQQRTTATYPN
;
A
#
# COMPACT_ATOMS: atom_id res chain seq x y z
N MET A 1 11.33 -18.87 -61.72
CA MET A 1 11.58 -20.26 -61.28
C MET A 1 12.18 -20.23 -59.89
N LYS A 2 11.57 -21.02 -58.98
CA LYS A 2 11.92 -21.45 -57.64
C LYS A 2 11.70 -20.43 -56.52
N THR A 3 10.52 -20.54 -55.95
CA THR A 3 10.08 -20.19 -54.60
C THR A 3 10.82 -20.99 -53.55
N LEU A 4 11.20 -20.33 -52.43
CA LEU A 4 11.57 -20.97 -51.18
C LEU A 4 10.54 -20.63 -50.10
N PRO A 5 10.14 -21.58 -49.23
CA PRO A 5 9.02 -21.43 -48.30
C PRO A 5 9.42 -20.74 -46.99
N GLY A 6 8.47 -19.96 -46.42
CA GLY A 6 8.58 -19.30 -45.15
C GLY A 6 8.61 -20.28 -43.99
N VAL A 7 9.45 -19.99 -43.01
CA VAL A 7 9.41 -20.58 -41.67
C VAL A 7 8.73 -19.60 -40.75
N VAL A 8 7.49 -19.90 -40.37
CA VAL A 8 6.79 -19.24 -39.25
C VAL A 8 7.20 -19.93 -37.97
N LEU A 9 8.04 -19.30 -37.18
CA LEU A 9 8.34 -19.74 -35.82
C LEU A 9 7.23 -19.21 -34.88
N SER A 10 6.29 -20.10 -34.56
CA SER A 10 5.31 -19.88 -33.50
C SER A 10 5.98 -20.07 -32.13
N TRP A 11 6.24 -18.98 -31.43
CA TRP A 11 6.62 -18.97 -30.04
C TRP A 11 5.38 -18.69 -29.16
N PHE A 12 4.56 -19.70 -28.92
CA PHE A 12 3.61 -19.76 -27.81
C PHE A 12 3.88 -21.02 -27.01
N GLY A 13 4.70 -20.90 -25.99
CA GLY A 13 4.74 -21.87 -24.90
C GLY A 13 3.43 -21.79 -24.10
N PRO A 14 2.97 -22.91 -23.47
CA PRO A 14 1.73 -22.91 -22.72
C PRO A 14 1.78 -21.96 -21.52
N PRO A 15 0.63 -21.39 -21.09
CA PRO A 15 0.60 -20.40 -20.01
C PRO A 15 1.06 -21.03 -18.70
N ALA A 16 1.91 -20.31 -17.99
CA ALA A 16 2.52 -20.70 -16.70
C ALA A 16 1.50 -21.03 -15.57
N SER A 17 0.22 -20.76 -15.77
CA SER A 17 -0.85 -21.09 -14.81
C SER A 17 -1.12 -22.58 -14.64
N ALA A 18 -0.75 -23.42 -15.60
CA ALA A 18 -0.97 -24.89 -15.50
C ALA A 18 0.08 -25.59 -14.61
N TYR A 19 1.26 -24.98 -14.42
CA TYR A 19 2.31 -25.57 -13.57
C TYR A 19 2.21 -25.22 -12.09
N ALA A 20 1.55 -24.12 -11.73
CA ALA A 20 1.38 -23.70 -10.33
C ALA A 20 0.38 -24.59 -9.55
N LEU A 21 -0.62 -25.16 -10.22
CA LEU A 21 -1.64 -25.99 -9.58
C LEU A 21 -1.19 -27.43 -9.28
N SER A 22 -0.15 -27.95 -9.98
CA SER A 22 0.30 -29.34 -9.80
C SER A 22 1.34 -29.53 -8.68
N PHE A 23 2.04 -28.47 -8.27
CA PHE A 23 3.04 -28.56 -7.20
C PHE A 23 2.49 -28.33 -5.78
N ALA A 24 1.32 -27.71 -5.63
CA ALA A 24 0.70 -27.46 -4.33
C ALA A 24 -0.02 -28.68 -3.74
N THR A 25 -0.44 -29.65 -4.57
CA THR A 25 -1.26 -30.78 -4.11
C THR A 25 -0.45 -32.02 -3.70
N SER A 26 0.87 -32.08 -3.96
CA SER A 26 1.63 -33.32 -3.73
C SER A 26 2.47 -33.37 -2.45
N ARG A 27 2.46 -32.35 -1.56
CA ARG A 27 3.23 -32.36 -0.29
C ARG A 27 2.51 -31.87 0.95
N LEU A 28 1.22 -31.54 0.89
CA LEU A 28 0.41 -31.41 2.09
C LEU A 28 -0.47 -32.67 2.16
N GLY A 29 -0.01 -33.65 2.93
CA GLY A 29 -0.88 -34.73 3.36
C GLY A 29 -2.19 -34.11 3.91
N SER A 30 -3.30 -34.84 3.91
CA SER A 30 -4.66 -34.48 4.26
C SER A 30 -4.87 -33.75 5.61
N ALA A 31 -4.04 -32.76 5.93
CA ALA A 31 -4.27 -31.78 6.97
C ALA A 31 -5.30 -30.80 6.43
N SER A 32 -6.48 -30.75 7.04
CA SER A 32 -7.53 -29.74 6.81
C SER A 32 -6.84 -28.39 6.68
N LEU A 33 -7.07 -27.69 5.55
CA LEU A 33 -6.57 -26.33 5.34
C LEU A 33 -7.02 -25.48 6.51
N SER A 34 -6.07 -24.98 7.30
CA SER A 34 -6.38 -24.11 8.44
C SER A 34 -7.17 -22.90 7.94
N ARG A 35 -8.27 -22.58 8.62
CA ARG A 35 -9.08 -21.40 8.30
C ARG A 35 -8.24 -20.14 8.53
N LEU A 36 -8.37 -19.15 7.65
CA LEU A 36 -7.66 -17.87 7.75
C LEU A 36 -8.58 -16.80 8.35
N VAL A 37 -8.13 -16.15 9.41
CA VAL A 37 -8.81 -15.00 10.03
C VAL A 37 -8.00 -13.75 9.75
N ILE A 38 -8.48 -12.92 8.84
CA ILE A 38 -7.87 -11.62 8.54
C ILE A 38 -8.48 -10.55 9.42
N VAL A 39 -7.63 -9.71 10.00
CA VAL A 39 -8.04 -8.58 10.83
C VAL A 39 -7.48 -7.29 10.25
N SER A 40 -8.34 -6.34 9.93
CA SER A 40 -7.95 -5.02 9.44
C SER A 40 -8.77 -3.92 10.08
N ASN A 41 -8.21 -2.70 10.13
CA ASN A 41 -8.94 -1.56 10.69
C ASN A 41 -10.30 -1.37 9.98
N ARG A 42 -10.34 -1.42 8.64
CA ARG A 42 -11.58 -1.33 7.87
C ARG A 42 -11.83 -2.57 7.03
N VAL A 43 -13.06 -3.05 7.06
CA VAL A 43 -13.51 -4.19 6.25
C VAL A 43 -14.31 -3.66 5.05
N PRO A 44 -13.81 -3.82 3.82
CA PRO A 44 -14.49 -3.37 2.61
C PRO A 44 -15.52 -4.42 2.17
N VAL A 45 -16.68 -4.43 2.79
CA VAL A 45 -17.79 -5.31 2.37
C VAL A 45 -18.23 -4.89 0.96
N PRO A 46 -18.22 -5.80 -0.03
CA PRO A 46 -18.74 -5.48 -1.36
C PRO A 46 -20.20 -5.05 -1.30
N ASP A 47 -20.60 -4.03 -2.11
CA ASP A 47 -22.01 -3.66 -2.25
C ASP A 47 -22.84 -4.74 -3.00
N ALA A 48 -24.12 -4.49 -3.21
CA ALA A 48 -25.01 -5.41 -3.92
C ALA A 48 -24.56 -5.69 -5.38
N ALA A 49 -23.81 -4.76 -5.98
CA ALA A 49 -23.24 -4.88 -7.33
C ALA A 49 -21.83 -5.51 -7.35
N GLY A 50 -21.34 -6.03 -6.22
CA GLY A 50 -19.99 -6.59 -6.10
C GLY A 50 -18.88 -5.53 -6.09
N LYS A 51 -19.23 -4.24 -6.10
CA LYS A 51 -18.27 -3.13 -6.02
C LYS A 51 -17.91 -2.89 -4.56
N GLY A 52 -16.76 -3.40 -4.12
CA GLY A 52 -16.16 -2.97 -2.85
C GLY A 52 -15.35 -1.69 -3.07
N THR A 53 -15.19 -0.89 -2.02
CA THR A 53 -14.26 0.25 -2.01
C THR A 53 -12.86 -0.26 -2.36
N ALA A 54 -12.34 0.16 -3.51
CA ALA A 54 -11.09 -0.32 -4.08
C ALA A 54 -9.88 0.35 -3.41
N GLY A 55 -9.47 -0.14 -2.24
CA GLY A 55 -8.11 0.09 -1.75
C GLY A 55 -7.21 -1.06 -2.22
N GLY A 56 -5.95 -0.79 -2.57
CA GLY A 56 -5.02 -1.83 -3.04
C GLY A 56 -4.93 -3.03 -2.11
N LEU A 57 -4.92 -2.81 -0.78
CA LEU A 57 -4.96 -3.86 0.23
C LEU A 57 -6.21 -4.75 0.14
N ALA A 58 -7.38 -4.16 -0.07
CA ALA A 58 -8.63 -4.91 -0.16
C ALA A 58 -8.69 -5.84 -1.38
N VAL A 59 -8.08 -5.43 -2.48
CA VAL A 59 -7.93 -6.27 -3.68
C VAL A 59 -6.96 -7.41 -3.40
N ALA A 60 -5.79 -7.09 -2.82
CA ALA A 60 -4.76 -8.04 -2.46
C ALA A 60 -5.28 -9.16 -1.53
N LEU A 61 -6.00 -8.78 -0.50
CA LEU A 61 -6.53 -9.74 0.47
C LEU A 61 -7.66 -10.61 -0.10
N ARG A 62 -8.50 -10.10 -1.01
CA ARG A 62 -9.51 -10.93 -1.67
C ARG A 62 -8.92 -12.10 -2.45
N GLU A 63 -7.78 -11.90 -3.07
CA GLU A 63 -7.10 -12.97 -3.80
C GLU A 63 -6.55 -14.03 -2.86
N ALA A 64 -5.98 -13.63 -1.71
CA ALA A 64 -5.59 -14.57 -0.67
C ALA A 64 -6.77 -15.45 -0.19
N PHE A 65 -7.98 -14.87 -0.10
CA PHE A 65 -9.19 -15.61 0.29
C PHE A 65 -9.74 -16.55 -0.76
N GLN A 66 -9.41 -16.40 -2.03
CA GLN A 66 -9.85 -17.39 -3.04
C GLN A 66 -9.26 -18.79 -2.77
N THR A 67 -8.13 -18.84 -2.06
CA THR A 67 -7.43 -20.08 -1.70
C THR A 67 -7.81 -20.59 -0.31
N TYR A 68 -8.19 -19.71 0.62
CA TYR A 68 -8.50 -20.04 2.02
C TYR A 68 -9.94 -19.65 2.36
N GLN A 69 -10.76 -20.60 2.86
CA GLN A 69 -12.02 -20.25 3.54
C GLN A 69 -11.67 -19.49 4.82
N GLY A 70 -12.40 -18.41 5.13
CA GLY A 70 -12.03 -17.62 6.29
C GLY A 70 -12.98 -16.51 6.68
N ILE A 71 -12.54 -15.75 7.68
CA ILE A 71 -13.25 -14.59 8.23
C ILE A 71 -12.43 -13.35 7.97
N TRP A 72 -13.09 -12.26 7.58
CA TRP A 72 -12.51 -10.93 7.59
C TRP A 72 -13.17 -10.09 8.68
N PHE A 73 -12.41 -9.80 9.73
CA PHE A 73 -12.86 -9.07 10.91
C PHE A 73 -12.37 -7.62 10.89
N GLY A 74 -13.21 -6.70 11.34
CA GLY A 74 -12.82 -5.31 11.62
C GLY A 74 -13.96 -4.31 11.61
N TRP A 75 -13.63 -3.02 11.57
CA TRP A 75 -14.57 -1.92 11.62
C TRP A 75 -15.29 -1.69 10.28
N THR A 76 -16.61 -1.44 10.35
CA THR A 76 -17.43 -1.08 9.17
C THR A 76 -17.08 0.30 8.58
N GLY A 77 -16.47 1.17 9.39
CA GLY A 77 -16.33 2.60 9.10
C GLY A 77 -17.48 3.45 9.62
N ARG A 78 -18.51 2.86 10.23
CA ARG A 78 -19.66 3.56 10.81
C ARG A 78 -19.46 3.84 12.29
N VAL A 79 -20.14 4.87 12.75
CA VAL A 79 -20.24 5.24 14.15
C VAL A 79 -21.65 4.92 14.65
N ALA A 80 -21.74 4.31 15.82
CA ALA A 80 -22.98 4.03 16.53
C ALA A 80 -22.92 4.61 17.95
N ALA A 81 -24.05 5.06 18.48
CA ALA A 81 -24.10 5.57 19.85
C ALA A 81 -23.82 4.45 20.87
N GLN A 82 -24.32 3.27 20.61
CA GLN A 82 -24.10 2.05 21.40
C GLN A 82 -23.78 0.88 20.45
N PRO A 83 -22.50 0.71 20.06
CA PRO A 83 -22.12 -0.39 19.18
C PRO A 83 -22.30 -1.73 19.92
N SER A 84 -22.75 -2.74 19.17
CA SER A 84 -22.82 -4.11 19.70
C SER A 84 -21.43 -4.60 20.10
N PRO A 85 -21.26 -5.24 21.25
CA PRO A 85 -20.02 -5.91 21.63
C PRO A 85 -19.75 -7.16 20.78
N GLU A 86 -20.78 -7.69 20.08
CA GLU A 86 -20.71 -8.84 19.18
C GLU A 86 -20.61 -8.35 17.74
N PRO A 87 -19.71 -8.92 16.92
CA PRO A 87 -19.62 -8.58 15.53
C PRO A 87 -20.83 -9.06 14.74
N ARG A 88 -21.31 -8.24 13.83
CA ARG A 88 -22.34 -8.64 12.87
C ARG A 88 -21.69 -9.45 11.74
N ILE A 89 -22.12 -10.69 11.58
CA ILE A 89 -21.63 -11.60 10.54
C ILE A 89 -22.43 -11.38 9.26
N VAL A 90 -21.73 -11.27 8.13
CA VAL A 90 -22.29 -11.15 6.78
C VAL A 90 -21.58 -12.15 5.88
N ASP A 91 -22.32 -13.11 5.32
CA ASP A 91 -21.79 -14.05 4.32
C ASP A 91 -21.95 -13.45 2.93
N LYS A 92 -20.85 -13.32 2.18
CA LYS A 92 -20.90 -12.80 0.82
C LYS A 92 -19.74 -13.34 -0.02
N GLY A 93 -20.11 -13.93 -1.18
CA GLY A 93 -19.10 -14.41 -2.13
C GLY A 93 -18.20 -15.52 -1.58
N GLY A 94 -18.73 -16.38 -0.70
CA GLY A 94 -17.97 -17.46 -0.07
C GLY A 94 -17.07 -17.03 1.10
N MET A 95 -17.17 -15.78 1.52
CA MET A 95 -16.40 -15.20 2.62
C MET A 95 -17.30 -14.69 3.72
N GLN A 96 -16.90 -14.88 4.97
CA GLN A 96 -17.54 -14.30 6.14
C GLN A 96 -16.91 -12.98 6.51
N TYR A 97 -17.73 -11.95 6.66
CA TYR A 97 -17.32 -10.63 7.14
C TYR A 97 -17.84 -10.43 8.55
N ALA A 98 -16.96 -10.28 9.53
CA ALA A 98 -17.30 -10.03 10.93
C ALA A 98 -17.08 -8.53 11.24
N LEU A 99 -18.16 -7.80 11.41
CA LEU A 99 -18.21 -6.35 11.33
C LEU A 99 -18.51 -5.72 12.68
N MET A 100 -17.67 -4.80 13.11
CA MET A 100 -17.87 -3.98 14.30
C MET A 100 -18.12 -2.51 13.91
N ASP A 101 -18.99 -1.83 14.68
CA ASP A 101 -19.08 -0.37 14.66
C ASP A 101 -18.28 0.22 15.83
N LEU A 102 -17.90 1.49 15.75
CA LEU A 102 -17.22 2.21 16.83
C LEU A 102 -18.13 3.31 17.39
N THR A 103 -17.87 3.74 18.64
CA THR A 103 -18.46 4.99 19.15
C THR A 103 -17.81 6.20 18.47
N SER A 104 -18.44 7.37 18.59
CA SER A 104 -17.83 8.63 18.16
C SER A 104 -16.52 8.92 18.88
N LEU A 105 -16.47 8.64 20.19
CA LEU A 105 -15.27 8.79 21.00
C LEU A 105 -14.15 7.85 20.57
N ASP A 106 -14.46 6.57 20.33
CA ASP A 106 -13.47 5.60 19.85
C ASP A 106 -12.93 5.98 18.48
N ARG A 107 -13.78 6.42 17.56
CA ARG A 107 -13.33 6.93 16.26
C ARG A 107 -12.40 8.14 16.43
N GLN A 108 -12.75 9.06 17.32
CA GLN A 108 -11.95 10.27 17.57
C GLN A 108 -10.59 9.92 18.18
N GLU A 109 -10.55 9.14 19.25
CA GLU A 109 -9.31 8.84 19.98
C GLU A 109 -8.43 7.81 19.27
N TYR A 110 -9.03 6.69 18.80
CA TYR A 110 -8.30 5.60 18.16
C TYR A 110 -7.84 5.96 16.75
N TYR A 111 -8.82 6.36 15.89
CA TYR A 111 -8.57 6.51 14.46
C TYR A 111 -8.02 7.91 14.12
N ASN A 112 -8.75 8.98 14.46
CA ASN A 112 -8.31 10.34 14.14
C ASN A 112 -7.12 10.75 15.03
N GLY A 113 -7.17 10.43 16.31
CA GLY A 113 -6.16 10.76 17.30
C GLY A 113 -4.90 9.92 17.16
N PHE A 114 -4.73 8.88 17.97
CA PHE A 114 -3.45 8.19 18.08
C PHE A 114 -2.97 7.59 16.74
N ALA A 115 -3.82 6.90 15.99
CA ALA A 115 -3.38 6.29 14.74
C ALA A 115 -2.96 7.33 13.68
N ASN A 116 -3.72 8.40 13.47
CA ASN A 116 -3.49 9.33 12.35
C ASN A 116 -2.79 10.64 12.74
N ARG A 117 -2.84 11.08 14.00
CA ARG A 117 -2.14 12.29 14.47
C ARG A 117 -0.83 11.99 15.18
N ALA A 118 -0.62 10.79 15.73
CA ALA A 118 0.62 10.41 16.38
C ALA A 118 1.42 9.36 15.58
N LEU A 119 0.87 8.16 15.35
CA LEU A 119 1.60 7.07 14.66
C LEU A 119 1.90 7.40 13.20
N TRP A 120 0.90 7.79 12.42
CA TRP A 120 1.08 8.02 10.97
C TRP A 120 2.20 9.02 10.66
N PRO A 121 2.25 10.23 11.25
CA PRO A 121 3.35 11.16 10.96
C PRO A 121 4.69 10.64 11.48
N THR A 122 4.76 10.02 12.65
CA THR A 122 6.01 9.44 13.19
C THR A 122 6.56 8.37 12.24
N MET A 123 5.72 7.41 11.81
CA MET A 123 6.11 6.34 10.86
C MET A 123 6.57 6.90 9.51
N HIS A 124 6.07 8.07 9.10
CA HIS A 124 6.47 8.75 7.86
C HIS A 124 7.58 9.81 8.04
N TYR A 125 8.28 9.81 9.18
CA TYR A 125 9.37 10.75 9.47
C TYR A 125 8.93 12.22 9.48
N ARG A 126 7.66 12.46 9.79
CA ARG A 126 7.08 13.80 9.94
C ARG A 126 6.85 14.13 11.41
N VAL A 127 7.91 13.95 12.22
CA VAL A 127 7.86 14.11 13.68
C VAL A 127 7.27 15.47 14.10
N GLY A 128 7.58 16.55 13.34
CA GLY A 128 7.01 17.88 13.60
C GLY A 128 5.49 18.01 13.40
N LEU A 129 4.85 17.00 12.79
CA LEU A 129 3.39 16.91 12.65
C LEU A 129 2.77 15.90 13.63
N SER A 130 3.60 15.19 14.42
CA SER A 130 3.11 14.22 15.41
C SER A 130 2.56 14.93 16.62
N ASP A 131 1.30 14.65 16.93
CA ASP A 131 0.61 15.19 18.09
C ASP A 131 0.12 14.05 18.98
N PHE A 132 0.74 13.89 20.13
CA PHE A 132 0.47 12.83 21.10
C PHE A 132 -0.48 13.31 22.20
N SER A 133 -1.53 12.53 22.44
CA SER A 133 -2.45 12.69 23.56
C SER A 133 -2.56 11.37 24.34
N ARG A 134 -2.49 11.45 25.69
CA ARG A 134 -2.71 10.28 26.54
C ARG A 134 -4.13 9.71 26.41
N ALA A 135 -5.12 10.58 26.18
CA ALA A 135 -6.51 10.15 25.95
C ALA A 135 -6.62 9.38 24.64
N ASP A 136 -6.01 9.88 23.56
CA ASP A 136 -5.99 9.22 22.28
C ASP A 136 -5.28 7.86 22.33
N TYR A 137 -4.16 7.77 23.07
CA TYR A 137 -3.47 6.51 23.30
C TYR A 137 -4.33 5.52 24.10
N ALA A 138 -5.01 5.98 25.15
CA ALA A 138 -5.94 5.15 25.90
C ALA A 138 -7.11 4.65 25.03
N GLY A 139 -7.65 5.49 24.16
CA GLY A 139 -8.65 5.11 23.16
C GLY A 139 -8.14 4.08 22.16
N TYR A 140 -6.89 4.23 21.71
CA TYR A 140 -6.24 3.26 20.84
C TYR A 140 -6.13 1.87 21.49
N LEU A 141 -5.71 1.77 22.73
CA LEU A 141 -5.67 0.52 23.49
C LEU A 141 -7.07 -0.03 23.73
N ARG A 142 -8.04 0.83 24.10
CA ARG A 142 -9.44 0.42 24.37
C ARG A 142 -10.09 -0.23 23.15
N VAL A 143 -9.91 0.33 21.95
CA VAL A 143 -10.49 -0.25 20.72
C VAL A 143 -9.82 -1.59 20.39
N ASN A 144 -8.49 -1.70 20.52
CA ASN A 144 -7.78 -2.96 20.31
C ASN A 144 -8.26 -4.04 21.30
N ARG A 145 -8.49 -3.68 22.57
CA ARG A 145 -9.07 -4.59 23.58
C ARG A 145 -10.50 -5.01 23.24
N THR A 146 -11.30 -4.09 22.74
CA THR A 146 -12.67 -4.39 22.29
C THR A 146 -12.66 -5.36 21.12
N PHE A 147 -11.79 -5.12 20.14
CA PHE A 147 -11.61 -6.01 19.00
C PHE A 147 -11.10 -7.39 19.43
N ALA A 148 -10.13 -7.46 20.33
CA ALA A 148 -9.62 -8.72 20.85
C ALA A 148 -10.72 -9.57 21.52
N ARG A 149 -11.54 -8.97 22.37
CA ARG A 149 -12.66 -9.68 23.05
C ARG A 149 -13.70 -10.20 22.06
N ALA A 150 -14.02 -9.45 21.01
CA ALA A 150 -14.95 -9.86 19.98
C ALA A 150 -14.35 -10.97 19.09
N LEU A 151 -13.09 -10.80 18.69
CA LEU A 151 -12.36 -11.72 17.82
C LEU A 151 -12.13 -13.08 18.50
N ALA A 152 -11.80 -13.09 19.80
CA ALA A 152 -11.54 -14.31 20.58
C ALA A 152 -12.72 -15.29 20.57
N LYS A 153 -13.95 -14.80 20.38
CA LYS A 153 -15.16 -15.66 20.27
C LYS A 153 -15.33 -16.32 18.89
N LEU A 154 -14.62 -15.83 17.88
CA LEU A 154 -14.73 -16.29 16.50
C LEU A 154 -13.58 -17.21 16.07
N VAL A 155 -12.43 -17.07 16.72
CA VAL A 155 -11.20 -17.79 16.35
C VAL A 155 -11.23 -19.21 16.92
N LEU A 156 -11.00 -20.19 16.04
CA LEU A 156 -10.84 -21.59 16.42
C LEU A 156 -9.36 -21.92 16.69
N PRO A 157 -9.06 -22.93 17.52
CA PRO A 157 -7.66 -23.27 17.87
C PRO A 157 -6.75 -23.58 16.67
N SER A 158 -7.32 -24.03 15.54
CA SER A 158 -6.59 -24.35 14.31
C SER A 158 -6.39 -23.16 13.37
N ASP A 159 -7.04 -22.01 13.60
CA ASP A 159 -7.00 -20.87 12.71
C ASP A 159 -5.63 -20.23 12.68
N LEU A 160 -5.26 -19.70 11.50
CA LEU A 160 -4.20 -18.71 11.35
C LEU A 160 -4.81 -17.30 11.44
N VAL A 161 -4.24 -16.44 12.26
CA VAL A 161 -4.71 -15.06 12.41
C VAL A 161 -3.71 -14.11 11.73
N TRP A 162 -4.19 -13.26 10.80
CA TRP A 162 -3.37 -12.31 10.06
C TRP A 162 -3.86 -10.88 10.27
N VAL A 163 -3.12 -10.12 11.05
CA VAL A 163 -3.45 -8.75 11.48
C VAL A 163 -2.77 -7.74 10.57
N HIS A 164 -3.51 -6.72 10.13
CA HIS A 164 -3.02 -5.73 9.19
C HIS A 164 -3.00 -4.33 9.75
N ASP A 165 -1.81 -3.74 9.63
CA ASP A 165 -1.48 -2.32 9.68
C ASP A 165 -1.49 -1.67 11.07
N TYR A 166 -0.88 -0.50 11.16
CA TYR A 166 -0.49 0.24 12.37
C TYR A 166 -1.64 0.55 13.36
N HIS A 167 -2.87 0.45 12.92
CA HIS A 167 -4.03 0.60 13.79
C HIS A 167 -4.15 -0.52 14.84
N LEU A 168 -3.58 -1.68 14.57
CA LEU A 168 -3.83 -2.93 15.30
C LEU A 168 -2.55 -3.52 15.93
N ILE A 169 -1.52 -2.71 16.15
CA ILE A 169 -0.27 -3.18 16.76
C ILE A 169 -0.51 -3.85 18.13
N PRO A 170 -1.37 -3.33 19.04
CA PRO A 170 -1.59 -3.96 20.36
C PRO A 170 -2.46 -5.24 20.32
N LEU A 171 -3.05 -5.58 19.16
CA LEU A 171 -4.10 -6.61 19.12
C LEU A 171 -3.64 -7.98 19.63
N ALA A 172 -2.43 -8.43 19.27
CA ALA A 172 -1.92 -9.72 19.76
C ALA A 172 -1.71 -9.70 21.28
N ALA A 173 -1.16 -8.62 21.83
CA ALA A 173 -0.99 -8.43 23.26
C ALA A 173 -2.32 -8.46 24.03
N GLU A 174 -3.41 -8.03 23.41
CA GLU A 174 -4.77 -8.11 24.00
C GLU A 174 -5.44 -9.49 23.77
N LEU A 175 -5.01 -10.27 22.77
CA LEU A 175 -5.54 -11.61 22.50
C LEU A 175 -4.90 -12.70 23.37
N ARG A 176 -3.58 -12.60 23.66
CA ARG A 176 -2.86 -13.60 24.46
C ARG A 176 -3.44 -13.83 25.84
N PRO A 177 -3.77 -12.78 26.63
CA PRO A 177 -4.41 -12.94 27.94
C PRO A 177 -5.81 -13.58 27.87
N LEU A 178 -6.47 -13.56 26.70
CA LEU A 178 -7.75 -14.25 26.48
C LEU A 178 -7.57 -15.74 26.14
N GLY A 179 -6.35 -16.27 26.21
CA GLY A 179 -6.04 -17.69 26.03
C GLY A 179 -5.79 -18.10 24.57
N LEU A 180 -5.64 -17.17 23.63
CA LEU A 180 -5.36 -17.52 22.24
C LEU A 180 -3.90 -17.92 22.06
N THR A 181 -3.67 -19.20 21.72
CA THR A 181 -2.35 -19.78 21.39
C THR A 181 -2.12 -19.91 19.89
N ASN A 182 -3.01 -19.38 19.08
CA ASN A 182 -2.94 -19.39 17.63
C ASN A 182 -1.65 -18.76 17.11
N LEU A 183 -1.22 -19.16 15.91
CA LEU A 183 -0.21 -18.41 15.16
C LEU A 183 -0.82 -17.09 14.70
N ILE A 184 -0.27 -15.99 15.19
CA ILE A 184 -0.71 -14.62 14.87
C ILE A 184 0.41 -13.93 14.11
N GLY A 185 0.16 -13.60 12.83
CA GLY A 185 1.03 -12.77 12.01
C GLY A 185 0.54 -11.34 11.97
N TYR A 186 1.48 -10.39 11.90
CA TYR A 186 1.21 -8.97 11.72
C TYR A 186 1.87 -8.48 10.45
N PHE A 187 1.14 -7.69 9.64
CA PHE A 187 1.72 -7.05 8.46
C PHE A 187 1.62 -5.53 8.55
N HIS A 188 2.76 -4.87 8.51
CA HIS A 188 2.88 -3.42 8.55
C HIS A 188 2.99 -2.85 7.13
N HIS A 189 1.98 -2.09 6.69
CA HIS A 189 1.89 -1.61 5.31
C HIS A 189 2.61 -0.29 5.04
N ILE A 190 2.86 0.49 6.08
CA ILE A 190 3.52 1.80 6.00
C ILE A 190 5.01 1.67 6.36
N PRO A 191 5.85 2.70 6.22
CA PRO A 191 7.24 2.60 6.61
C PRO A 191 7.39 2.30 8.10
N TRP A 192 8.39 1.48 8.47
CA TRP A 192 8.83 1.39 9.86
C TRP A 192 10.01 2.31 10.08
N PRO A 193 9.94 3.28 11.02
CA PRO A 193 10.97 4.29 11.19
C PRO A 193 12.22 3.74 11.89
N ALA A 194 13.33 4.47 11.74
CA ALA A 194 14.53 4.23 12.53
C ALA A 194 14.24 4.36 14.04
N PRO A 195 14.96 3.64 14.91
CA PRO A 195 14.72 3.66 16.38
C PRO A 195 14.66 5.07 16.95
N GLU A 196 15.57 5.94 16.52
CA GLU A 196 15.68 7.31 16.99
C GLU A 196 14.42 8.15 16.65
N VAL A 197 13.78 7.86 15.53
CA VAL A 197 12.53 8.51 15.12
C VAL A 197 11.34 7.91 15.87
N LEU A 198 11.29 6.59 16.02
CA LEU A 198 10.24 5.92 16.79
C LEU A 198 10.26 6.36 18.24
N GLY A 199 11.44 6.49 18.85
CA GLY A 199 11.64 6.92 20.24
C GLY A 199 11.13 8.34 20.55
N THR A 200 10.86 9.16 19.51
CA THR A 200 10.19 10.46 19.72
C THR A 200 8.72 10.33 20.08
N LEU A 201 8.10 9.18 19.82
CA LEU A 201 6.71 8.91 20.16
C LEU A 201 6.59 8.46 21.62
N PRO A 202 5.88 9.20 22.50
CA PRO A 202 5.57 8.72 23.84
C PRO A 202 4.83 7.37 23.76
N GLY A 203 5.26 6.40 24.58
CA GLY A 203 4.70 5.04 24.55
C GLY A 203 5.27 4.12 23.47
N SER A 204 6.34 4.54 22.75
CA SER A 204 7.00 3.71 21.74
C SER A 204 7.47 2.35 22.27
N THR A 205 7.99 2.30 23.52
CA THR A 205 8.41 1.06 24.17
C THR A 205 7.23 0.10 24.38
N ASP A 206 6.03 0.60 24.73
CA ASP A 206 4.84 -0.25 24.89
C ASP A 206 4.32 -0.76 23.54
N ILE A 207 4.45 0.05 22.49
CA ILE A 207 4.19 -0.39 21.09
C ILE A 207 5.13 -1.54 20.72
N LEU A 208 6.42 -1.42 21.01
CA LEU A 208 7.40 -2.48 20.74
C LEU A 208 7.15 -3.73 21.59
N ARG A 209 6.78 -3.61 22.86
CA ARG A 209 6.38 -4.74 23.70
C ARG A 209 5.17 -5.47 23.10
N SER A 210 4.18 -4.72 22.59
CA SER A 210 3.00 -5.29 21.96
C SER A 210 3.33 -6.07 20.67
N ILE A 211 4.36 -5.66 19.94
CA ILE A 211 4.86 -6.35 18.75
C ILE A 211 5.40 -7.75 19.09
N MET A 212 6.01 -7.93 20.26
CA MET A 212 6.56 -9.23 20.70
C MET A 212 5.49 -10.32 20.93
N ASP A 213 4.21 -10.00 20.93
CA ASP A 213 3.11 -10.97 21.06
C ASP A 213 2.69 -11.60 19.72
N PHE A 214 3.23 -11.11 18.59
CA PHE A 214 3.08 -11.73 17.29
C PHE A 214 4.15 -12.83 17.08
N ASN A 215 3.81 -13.86 16.28
CA ASN A 215 4.77 -14.89 15.87
C ASN A 215 5.61 -14.47 14.67
N LEU A 216 4.99 -13.70 13.75
CA LEU A 216 5.64 -13.18 12.55
C LEU A 216 5.22 -11.73 12.32
N VAL A 217 6.19 -10.87 12.09
CA VAL A 217 5.97 -9.50 11.61
C VAL A 217 6.53 -9.36 10.20
N GLY A 218 5.63 -9.06 9.25
CA GLY A 218 5.98 -8.71 7.89
C GLY A 218 5.99 -7.21 7.69
N VAL A 219 6.98 -6.72 6.99
CA VAL A 219 7.12 -5.32 6.56
C VAL A 219 7.37 -5.24 5.06
N GLN A 220 7.38 -4.02 4.50
CA GLN A 220 7.47 -3.84 3.05
C GLN A 220 8.89 -3.98 2.50
N THR A 221 9.90 -3.60 3.26
CA THR A 221 11.29 -3.55 2.79
C THR A 221 12.25 -4.11 3.85
N GLU A 222 13.42 -4.54 3.41
CA GLU A 222 14.46 -5.00 4.34
C GLU A 222 14.92 -3.88 5.29
N ARG A 223 14.95 -2.63 4.80
CA ARG A 223 15.23 -1.46 5.65
C ARG A 223 14.22 -1.33 6.80
N ASP A 224 12.94 -1.57 6.52
CA ASP A 224 11.90 -1.52 7.56
C ASP A 224 12.08 -2.66 8.57
N ALA A 225 12.45 -3.86 8.09
CA ALA A 225 12.76 -5.01 8.95
C ALA A 225 13.98 -4.73 9.85
N ASP A 226 15.06 -4.21 9.29
CA ASP A 226 16.25 -3.81 10.05
C ASP A 226 15.94 -2.75 11.09
N ASN A 227 15.15 -1.74 10.74
CA ASN A 227 14.76 -0.70 11.67
C ASN A 227 13.95 -1.27 12.85
N LEU A 228 13.00 -2.18 12.58
CA LEU A 228 12.23 -2.82 13.64
C LEU A 228 13.10 -3.72 14.51
N ARG A 229 13.95 -4.57 13.91
CA ARG A 229 14.90 -5.43 14.65
C ARG A 229 15.79 -4.60 15.57
N ARG A 230 16.38 -3.51 15.03
CA ARG A 230 17.19 -2.58 15.83
C ARG A 230 16.41 -1.93 16.97
N ALA A 231 15.17 -1.51 16.74
CA ALA A 231 14.35 -0.93 17.79
C ALA A 231 14.05 -1.94 18.90
N LEU A 232 13.73 -3.20 18.58
CA LEU A 232 13.53 -4.27 19.58
C LEU A 232 14.80 -4.56 20.38
N ILE A 233 15.96 -4.59 19.74
CA ILE A 233 17.26 -4.80 20.41
C ILE A 233 17.57 -3.62 21.35
N GLN A 234 17.41 -2.39 20.90
CA GLN A 234 17.80 -1.19 21.66
C GLN A 234 16.85 -0.90 22.83
N GLU A 235 15.54 -1.04 22.61
CA GLU A 235 14.53 -0.63 23.57
C GLU A 235 14.08 -1.76 24.52
N LEU A 236 14.15 -3.03 24.06
CA LEU A 236 13.70 -4.19 24.84
C LEU A 236 14.83 -5.15 25.18
N ASN A 237 16.09 -4.84 24.82
CA ASN A 237 17.24 -5.74 24.94
C ASN A 237 17.00 -7.12 24.28
N ALA A 238 16.26 -7.14 23.17
CA ALA A 238 15.95 -8.36 22.46
C ALA A 238 17.23 -9.02 21.93
N ALA A 239 17.38 -10.31 22.16
CA ALA A 239 18.55 -11.08 21.77
C ALA A 239 18.33 -11.76 20.40
N PRO A 240 19.20 -11.55 19.39
CA PRO A 240 19.14 -12.29 18.14
C PRO A 240 19.39 -13.78 18.37
N GLN A 241 18.48 -14.64 17.88
CA GLN A 241 18.62 -16.10 17.89
C GLN A 241 19.06 -16.64 16.53
N LYS A 242 18.48 -16.07 15.47
CA LYS A 242 18.79 -16.34 14.07
C LYS A 242 18.71 -15.02 13.30
N GLU A 243 19.01 -15.03 11.99
CA GLU A 243 19.02 -13.83 11.15
C GLU A 243 17.76 -12.97 11.30
N ASP A 244 16.58 -13.58 11.37
CA ASP A 244 15.30 -12.87 11.41
C ASP A 244 14.52 -13.08 12.72
N VAL A 245 15.07 -13.77 13.71
CA VAL A 245 14.38 -14.15 14.95
C VAL A 245 15.02 -13.47 16.15
N LEU A 246 14.20 -12.83 16.97
CA LEU A 246 14.59 -12.12 18.18
C LEU A 246 13.80 -12.66 19.36
N ASP A 247 14.46 -12.78 20.52
CA ASP A 247 13.86 -13.17 21.79
C ASP A 247 13.95 -12.03 22.80
N ALA A 248 12.85 -11.74 23.49
CA ALA A 248 12.81 -10.85 24.63
C ALA A 248 11.69 -11.28 25.59
N ASP A 249 11.95 -11.19 26.89
CA ASP A 249 10.98 -11.49 27.96
C ASP A 249 10.28 -12.86 27.80
N GLY A 250 10.99 -13.88 27.32
CA GLY A 250 10.47 -15.23 27.10
C GLY A 250 9.56 -15.37 25.86
N LYS A 251 9.50 -14.36 25.02
CA LYS A 251 8.77 -14.35 23.74
C LYS A 251 9.75 -14.36 22.58
N SER A 252 9.38 -15.07 21.50
CA SER A 252 10.14 -15.15 20.26
C SER A 252 9.35 -14.58 19.11
N ILE A 253 9.96 -13.73 18.29
CA ILE A 253 9.35 -13.09 17.14
C ILE A 253 10.23 -13.22 15.89
N CYS A 254 9.60 -13.51 14.75
CA CYS A 254 10.26 -13.45 13.44
C CYS A 254 9.89 -12.13 12.73
N VAL A 255 10.91 -11.41 12.22
CA VAL A 255 10.72 -10.12 11.53
C VAL A 255 11.34 -10.20 10.14
N LYS A 256 10.50 -10.16 9.08
CA LYS A 256 10.93 -10.31 7.67
C LYS A 256 10.27 -9.30 6.73
N SER A 257 10.94 -9.06 5.60
CA SER A 257 10.35 -8.27 4.52
C SER A 257 9.56 -9.14 3.54
N PHE A 258 8.34 -8.68 3.21
CA PHE A 258 7.47 -9.26 2.19
C PHE A 258 6.90 -8.11 1.35
N PRO A 259 7.56 -7.69 0.28
CA PRO A 259 7.10 -6.56 -0.52
C PRO A 259 5.79 -6.88 -1.24
N ILE A 260 4.70 -6.17 -0.88
CA ILE A 260 3.37 -6.41 -1.46
C ILE A 260 3.35 -6.12 -2.97
N GLY A 261 2.78 -7.04 -3.75
CA GLY A 261 2.59 -6.92 -5.20
C GLY A 261 1.20 -6.42 -5.59
N ILE A 262 0.94 -6.47 -6.89
CA ILE A 262 -0.38 -6.27 -7.51
C ILE A 262 -0.68 -7.46 -8.43
N ASP A 263 -1.95 -7.68 -8.78
CA ASP A 263 -2.29 -8.56 -9.91
C ASP A 263 -1.90 -7.87 -11.22
N VAL A 264 -0.70 -8.20 -11.69
CA VAL A 264 -0.13 -7.60 -12.90
C VAL A 264 -0.91 -8.01 -14.14
N ILE A 265 -1.32 -9.27 -14.22
CA ILE A 265 -2.01 -9.83 -15.39
C ILE A 265 -3.38 -9.18 -15.54
N ASP A 266 -4.16 -9.10 -14.48
CA ASP A 266 -5.48 -8.45 -14.52
C ASP A 266 -5.34 -6.95 -14.79
N PHE A 267 -4.35 -6.28 -14.18
CA PHE A 267 -4.13 -4.85 -14.43
C PHE A 267 -3.77 -4.56 -15.90
N GLN A 268 -2.91 -5.38 -16.50
CA GLN A 268 -2.56 -5.31 -17.93
C GLN A 268 -3.80 -5.50 -18.82
N LYS A 269 -4.65 -6.49 -18.52
CA LYS A 269 -5.90 -6.73 -19.26
C LYS A 269 -6.84 -5.53 -19.21
N VAL A 270 -7.00 -4.95 -18.00
CA VAL A 270 -7.86 -3.78 -17.79
C VAL A 270 -7.33 -2.56 -18.52
N ALA A 271 -6.02 -2.32 -18.50
CA ALA A 271 -5.37 -1.21 -19.19
C ALA A 271 -5.41 -1.35 -20.72
N ALA A 272 -5.26 -2.57 -21.25
CA ALA A 272 -5.26 -2.83 -22.70
C ALA A 272 -6.65 -2.70 -23.34
N ARG A 273 -7.73 -2.86 -22.56
CA ARG A 273 -9.11 -2.81 -23.05
C ARG A 273 -9.95 -1.84 -22.22
N PRO A 274 -9.66 -0.53 -22.29
CA PRO A 274 -10.39 0.46 -21.52
C PRO A 274 -11.86 0.46 -21.93
N ARG A 275 -12.75 0.44 -20.94
CA ARG A 275 -14.18 0.62 -21.20
C ARG A 275 -14.44 2.06 -21.66
N PRO A 276 -15.38 2.29 -22.59
CA PRO A 276 -15.78 3.64 -22.95
C PRO A 276 -16.09 4.48 -21.71
N ASN A 277 -15.43 5.61 -21.58
CA ASN A 277 -15.58 6.50 -20.44
C ASN A 277 -15.52 7.96 -20.89
N ARG A 278 -16.51 8.76 -20.49
CA ARG A 278 -16.59 10.18 -20.87
C ARG A 278 -15.36 10.97 -20.42
N ILE A 279 -14.86 10.72 -19.20
CA ILE A 279 -13.70 11.43 -18.65
C ILE A 279 -12.45 11.11 -19.47
N LEU A 280 -12.21 9.83 -19.79
CA LEU A 280 -11.09 9.43 -20.63
C LEU A 280 -11.17 10.10 -22.02
N GLY A 281 -12.33 10.08 -22.68
CA GLY A 281 -12.55 10.76 -23.96
C GLY A 281 -12.29 12.27 -23.89
N GLN A 282 -12.76 12.93 -22.85
CA GLN A 282 -12.49 14.36 -22.62
C GLN A 282 -11.01 14.63 -22.33
N THR A 283 -10.33 13.76 -21.58
CA THR A 283 -8.90 13.89 -21.32
C THR A 283 -8.10 13.76 -22.63
N ILE A 284 -8.39 12.74 -23.44
CA ILE A 284 -7.72 12.56 -24.74
C ILE A 284 -7.94 13.76 -25.67
N ALA A 285 -9.19 14.20 -25.80
CA ALA A 285 -9.53 15.35 -26.64
C ALA A 285 -8.86 16.64 -26.14
N GLY A 286 -8.83 16.85 -24.82
CA GLY A 286 -8.19 18.00 -24.18
C GLY A 286 -6.67 18.00 -24.28
N LEU A 287 -6.04 16.84 -24.40
CA LEU A 287 -4.59 16.74 -24.60
C LEU A 287 -4.17 17.16 -26.03
N GLY A 288 -4.96 16.80 -27.05
CA GLY A 288 -4.52 16.97 -28.43
C GLY A 288 -3.21 16.23 -28.69
N SER A 289 -2.16 16.96 -29.13
CA SER A 289 -0.82 16.41 -29.35
C SER A 289 0.09 16.44 -28.10
N ARG A 290 -0.37 16.99 -26.98
CA ARG A 290 0.43 17.16 -25.76
C ARG A 290 0.70 15.81 -25.08
N LYS A 291 1.89 15.68 -24.50
CA LYS A 291 2.23 14.52 -23.66
C LYS A 291 1.60 14.66 -22.28
N LEU A 292 1.04 13.57 -21.78
CA LEU A 292 0.49 13.51 -20.41
C LEU A 292 1.57 13.11 -19.41
N ILE A 293 1.71 13.90 -18.37
CA ILE A 293 2.40 13.54 -17.12
C ILE A 293 1.32 13.26 -16.09
N ILE A 294 1.43 12.18 -15.30
CA ILE A 294 0.40 11.79 -14.33
C ILE A 294 0.97 11.60 -12.92
N GLY A 295 0.24 12.08 -11.92
CA GLY A 295 0.44 11.77 -10.52
C GLY A 295 -0.90 11.31 -9.90
N VAL A 296 -0.88 10.23 -9.16
CA VAL A 296 -2.08 9.70 -8.51
C VAL A 296 -1.75 9.33 -7.07
N ASP A 297 -2.32 10.05 -6.12
CA ASP A 297 -2.16 9.79 -4.70
C ASP A 297 -3.39 10.30 -3.95
N ARG A 298 -3.67 9.78 -2.77
CA ARG A 298 -4.58 10.48 -1.85
C ARG A 298 -3.94 11.79 -1.43
N LEU A 299 -4.75 12.81 -1.16
CA LEU A 299 -4.25 14.05 -0.57
C LEU A 299 -3.68 13.75 0.81
N ASP A 300 -2.35 13.64 0.91
CA ASP A 300 -1.60 13.28 2.11
C ASP A 300 -0.21 13.91 2.05
N TYR A 301 0.25 14.49 3.15
CA TYR A 301 1.54 15.18 3.23
C TYR A 301 2.74 14.24 3.00
N SER A 302 2.57 12.92 3.23
CA SER A 302 3.60 11.93 2.93
C SER A 302 3.83 11.74 1.43
N LYS A 303 2.87 12.15 0.59
CA LYS A 303 2.90 11.92 -0.87
C LYS A 303 3.65 12.99 -1.67
N GLY A 304 4.02 14.10 -1.05
CA GLY A 304 4.85 15.13 -1.70
C GLY A 304 4.19 15.83 -2.88
N ILE A 305 2.84 15.99 -2.87
CA ILE A 305 2.08 16.55 -3.99
C ILE A 305 2.52 17.98 -4.28
N ARG A 306 2.64 18.82 -3.23
CA ARG A 306 3.09 20.21 -3.38
C ARG A 306 4.50 20.28 -3.98
N GLN A 307 5.47 19.51 -3.42
CA GLN A 307 6.85 19.46 -3.89
C GLN A 307 6.94 19.02 -5.35
N ARG A 308 6.08 18.08 -5.75
CA ARG A 308 5.97 17.60 -7.13
C ARG A 308 5.47 18.69 -8.09
N MET A 309 4.46 19.48 -7.68
CA MET A 309 3.97 20.62 -8.45
C MET A 309 5.05 21.70 -8.61
N GLU A 310 5.79 22.02 -7.54
CA GLU A 310 6.87 22.98 -7.57
C GLU A 310 8.07 22.51 -8.44
N ALA A 311 8.36 21.19 -8.45
CA ALA A 311 9.37 20.63 -9.35
C ALA A 311 8.92 20.70 -10.83
N TYR A 312 7.62 20.46 -11.11
CA TYR A 312 7.07 20.61 -12.44
C TYR A 312 7.08 22.08 -12.91
N GLU A 313 6.78 23.03 -12.02
CA GLU A 313 6.95 24.47 -12.29
C GLU A 313 8.39 24.78 -12.71
N HIS A 314 9.36 24.28 -11.93
CA HIS A 314 10.79 24.50 -12.22
C HIS A 314 11.19 23.89 -13.56
N PHE A 315 10.66 22.71 -13.88
CA PHE A 315 10.85 22.08 -15.20
C PHE A 315 10.35 23.00 -16.34
N LEU A 316 9.15 23.57 -16.24
CA LEU A 316 8.58 24.47 -17.26
C LEU A 316 9.31 25.81 -17.33
N ALA A 317 9.85 26.30 -16.22
CA ALA A 317 10.65 27.53 -16.20
C ALA A 317 12.00 27.35 -16.93
N SER A 318 12.60 26.17 -16.81
CA SER A 318 13.90 25.85 -17.39
C SER A 318 13.84 25.25 -18.81
N ASN A 319 12.63 24.86 -19.29
CA ASN A 319 12.42 24.24 -20.60
C ASN A 319 11.25 24.92 -21.32
N LEU A 320 11.49 26.13 -21.84
CA LEU A 320 10.45 26.95 -22.46
C LEU A 320 9.80 26.29 -23.67
N ASP A 321 10.54 25.45 -24.39
CA ASP A 321 10.09 24.63 -25.52
C ASP A 321 9.04 23.57 -25.13
N GLN A 322 8.92 23.27 -23.84
CA GLN A 322 7.95 22.30 -23.33
C GLN A 322 6.63 22.95 -22.89
N ARG A 323 6.55 24.27 -22.81
CA ARG A 323 5.28 24.98 -22.53
C ARG A 323 4.29 24.70 -23.65
N GLY A 324 3.05 24.40 -23.29
CA GLY A 324 2.04 24.00 -24.26
C GLY A 324 2.24 22.61 -24.91
N GLN A 325 3.35 21.90 -24.66
CA GLN A 325 3.64 20.56 -25.19
C GLN A 325 3.37 19.43 -24.20
N VAL A 326 3.22 19.76 -22.92
CA VAL A 326 2.95 18.81 -21.84
C VAL A 326 1.82 19.32 -20.96
N THR A 327 1.08 18.39 -20.35
CA THR A 327 0.09 18.68 -19.30
C THR A 327 0.29 17.72 -18.15
N TYR A 328 0.31 18.23 -16.92
CA TYR A 328 0.38 17.41 -15.73
C TYR A 328 -1.02 17.22 -15.13
N LEU A 329 -1.48 15.97 -15.05
CA LEU A 329 -2.72 15.57 -14.38
C LEU A 329 -2.38 15.02 -13.01
N GLN A 330 -2.76 15.74 -11.95
CA GLN A 330 -2.69 15.25 -10.56
C GLN A 330 -4.09 14.84 -10.10
N ILE A 331 -4.25 13.56 -9.78
CA ILE A 331 -5.46 13.02 -9.14
C ILE A 331 -5.16 12.84 -7.67
N ALA A 332 -5.88 13.57 -6.80
CA ALA A 332 -5.66 13.58 -5.35
C ALA A 332 -6.96 13.58 -4.56
N PRO A 333 -7.66 12.43 -4.47
CA PRO A 333 -8.85 12.33 -3.64
C PRO A 333 -8.57 12.76 -2.20
N THR A 334 -9.50 13.54 -1.62
CA THR A 334 -9.40 13.97 -0.23
C THR A 334 -9.41 12.77 0.71
N SER A 335 -8.64 12.86 1.78
CA SER A 335 -8.48 11.82 2.81
C SER A 335 -8.39 12.49 4.16
N ARG A 336 -8.95 11.87 5.21
CA ARG A 336 -8.80 12.30 6.60
C ARG A 336 -9.14 13.78 6.83
N SER A 337 -10.19 14.27 6.17
CA SER A 337 -10.60 15.68 6.21
C SER A 337 -10.93 16.26 7.60
N GLU A 338 -11.04 15.40 8.61
CA GLU A 338 -11.29 15.78 10.01
C GLU A 338 -9.98 16.03 10.80
N VAL A 339 -8.82 15.86 10.18
CA VAL A 339 -7.50 16.07 10.79
C VAL A 339 -6.96 17.40 10.28
N PRO A 340 -6.67 18.40 11.15
CA PRO A 340 -6.34 19.78 10.77
C PRO A 340 -5.15 19.93 9.81
N GLU A 341 -4.16 19.04 9.91
CA GLU A 341 -2.98 19.01 9.06
C GLU A 341 -3.33 18.78 7.58
N TYR A 342 -4.43 18.06 7.30
CA TYR A 342 -4.91 17.80 5.94
C TYR A 342 -5.67 18.99 5.34
N GLU A 343 -6.35 19.81 6.16
CA GLU A 343 -6.94 21.07 5.71
C GLU A 343 -5.86 22.07 5.31
N THR A 344 -4.80 22.18 6.13
CA THR A 344 -3.63 23.02 5.82
C THR A 344 -2.97 22.55 4.53
N LEU A 345 -2.73 21.25 4.38
CA LEU A 345 -2.19 20.68 3.14
C LEU A 345 -3.06 21.01 1.92
N SER A 346 -4.38 20.89 2.05
CA SER A 346 -5.33 21.21 0.96
C SER A 346 -5.20 22.67 0.52
N ARG A 347 -5.12 23.59 1.47
CA ARG A 347 -4.93 25.01 1.20
C ARG A 347 -3.61 25.27 0.48
N ASP A 348 -2.48 24.73 1.01
CA ASP A 348 -1.15 24.91 0.43
C ASP A 348 -1.05 24.37 -1.01
N VAL A 349 -1.69 23.22 -1.28
CA VAL A 349 -1.75 22.62 -2.62
C VAL A 349 -2.57 23.52 -3.56
N ASN A 350 -3.72 24.04 -3.13
CA ASN A 350 -4.57 24.91 -3.95
C ASN A 350 -3.89 26.25 -4.23
N GLU A 351 -3.21 26.85 -3.26
CA GLU A 351 -2.42 28.08 -3.45
C GLU A 351 -1.29 27.86 -4.45
N THR A 352 -0.54 26.77 -4.30
CA THR A 352 0.54 26.40 -5.22
C THR A 352 0.01 26.19 -6.64
N LEU A 353 -1.08 25.45 -6.78
CA LEU A 353 -1.76 25.22 -8.05
C LEU A 353 -2.22 26.52 -8.73
N GLY A 354 -2.90 27.39 -7.97
CA GLY A 354 -3.38 28.69 -8.47
C GLY A 354 -2.24 29.58 -8.95
N ARG A 355 -1.16 29.65 -8.19
CA ARG A 355 0.03 30.41 -8.54
C ARG A 355 0.69 29.88 -9.83
N ILE A 356 0.91 28.57 -9.93
CA ILE A 356 1.54 27.95 -11.11
C ILE A 356 0.69 28.13 -12.35
N ASN A 357 -0.60 27.82 -12.27
CA ASN A 357 -1.51 27.91 -13.41
C ASN A 357 -1.73 29.37 -13.84
N GLY A 358 -1.79 30.31 -12.89
CA GLY A 358 -1.93 31.73 -13.17
C GLY A 358 -0.67 32.36 -13.80
N SER A 359 0.52 31.90 -13.42
CA SER A 359 1.79 32.43 -13.94
C SER A 359 2.25 31.81 -15.27
N LEU A 360 1.92 30.54 -15.52
CA LEU A 360 2.43 29.80 -16.68
C LEU A 360 1.33 29.39 -17.67
N GLY A 361 0.05 29.48 -17.27
CA GLY A 361 -1.08 29.11 -18.13
C GLY A 361 -1.29 30.07 -19.29
N GLU A 362 -1.81 29.54 -20.39
CA GLU A 362 -2.12 30.28 -21.60
C GLU A 362 -3.55 29.94 -22.09
N PRO A 363 -4.22 30.80 -22.87
CA PRO A 363 -5.49 30.43 -23.47
C PRO A 363 -5.42 29.07 -24.18
N GLY A 364 -6.25 28.11 -23.79
CA GLY A 364 -6.26 26.75 -24.34
C GLY A 364 -5.25 25.76 -23.73
N TRP A 365 -4.44 26.20 -22.76
CA TRP A 365 -3.52 25.29 -22.05
C TRP A 365 -3.42 25.63 -20.55
N VAL A 366 -3.69 24.64 -19.72
CA VAL A 366 -3.49 24.69 -18.27
C VAL A 366 -2.36 23.75 -17.90
N PRO A 367 -1.27 24.25 -17.31
CA PRO A 367 -0.10 23.43 -16.95
C PRO A 367 -0.44 22.24 -16.08
N ILE A 368 -1.22 22.44 -15.00
CA ILE A 368 -1.59 21.41 -14.05
C ILE A 368 -3.11 21.28 -13.99
N GLN A 369 -3.61 20.10 -14.34
CA GLN A 369 -4.99 19.69 -14.09
C GLN A 369 -5.05 18.97 -12.75
N TYR A 370 -5.82 19.49 -11.80
CA TYR A 370 -5.95 18.95 -10.45
C TYR A 370 -7.35 18.40 -10.20
N VAL A 371 -7.44 17.15 -9.76
CA VAL A 371 -8.71 16.45 -9.58
C VAL A 371 -8.75 15.82 -8.18
N THR A 372 -9.80 16.17 -7.41
CA THR A 372 -10.02 15.65 -6.05
C THR A 372 -11.00 14.48 -5.99
N SER A 373 -11.60 14.11 -7.12
CA SER A 373 -12.51 12.96 -7.21
C SER A 373 -11.76 11.63 -7.29
N SER A 374 -12.32 10.59 -6.65
CA SER A 374 -11.85 9.23 -6.81
C SER A 374 -12.27 8.66 -8.17
N TYR A 375 -11.37 7.98 -8.85
CA TYR A 375 -11.65 7.32 -10.11
C TYR A 375 -11.63 5.79 -9.96
N PRO A 376 -12.46 5.06 -10.71
CA PRO A 376 -12.43 3.61 -10.68
C PRO A 376 -11.13 3.07 -11.29
N ARG A 377 -10.70 1.89 -10.86
CA ARG A 377 -9.47 1.22 -11.29
C ARG A 377 -9.32 1.15 -12.82
N SER A 378 -10.43 0.88 -13.55
CA SER A 378 -10.41 0.80 -15.00
C SER A 378 -10.08 2.14 -15.69
N LEU A 379 -10.55 3.26 -15.14
CA LEU A 379 -10.22 4.59 -15.64
C LEU A 379 -8.77 4.95 -15.30
N LEU A 380 -8.32 4.66 -14.08
CA LEU A 380 -6.92 4.89 -13.69
C LEU A 380 -5.96 4.09 -14.56
N ALA A 381 -6.23 2.82 -14.82
CA ALA A 381 -5.41 1.98 -15.71
C ALA A 381 -5.30 2.55 -17.12
N ALA A 382 -6.41 3.08 -17.68
CA ALA A 382 -6.41 3.73 -18.99
C ALA A 382 -5.62 5.05 -19.00
N LEU A 383 -5.72 5.85 -17.93
CA LEU A 383 -4.96 7.09 -17.78
C LEU A 383 -3.46 6.81 -17.60
N TYR A 384 -3.09 5.76 -16.83
CA TYR A 384 -1.70 5.33 -16.69
C TYR A 384 -1.11 4.89 -18.04
N ARG A 385 -1.89 4.14 -18.85
CA ARG A 385 -1.45 3.71 -20.20
C ARG A 385 -1.28 4.88 -21.16
N LEU A 386 -2.09 5.93 -21.03
CA LEU A 386 -2.03 7.15 -21.84
C LEU A 386 -0.82 8.04 -21.45
N ALA A 387 -0.41 8.00 -20.18
CA ALA A 387 0.59 8.91 -19.67
C ALA A 387 2.01 8.54 -20.12
N ARG A 388 2.72 9.51 -20.72
CA ARG A 388 4.13 9.37 -21.11
C ARG A 388 5.05 9.29 -19.89
N VAL A 389 4.71 9.97 -18.81
CA VAL A 389 5.53 10.03 -17.59
C VAL A 389 4.61 9.88 -16.37
N ALA A 390 4.98 9.03 -15.42
CA ALA A 390 4.37 9.05 -14.09
C ALA A 390 5.32 9.68 -13.07
N LEU A 391 4.78 10.60 -12.26
CA LEU A 391 5.45 11.19 -11.11
C LEU A 391 4.96 10.55 -9.83
N VAL A 392 5.74 9.64 -9.29
CA VAL A 392 5.46 8.94 -8.02
C VAL A 392 6.57 9.31 -7.04
N THR A 393 6.44 10.49 -6.45
CA THR A 393 7.50 11.12 -5.64
C THR A 393 7.05 11.35 -4.20
N PRO A 394 6.61 10.30 -3.45
CA PRO A 394 6.29 10.47 -2.03
C PRO A 394 7.53 10.88 -1.24
N MET A 395 7.31 11.67 -0.19
CA MET A 395 8.35 12.02 0.78
C MET A 395 8.81 10.78 1.54
N ARG A 396 7.90 9.84 1.79
CA ARG A 396 8.13 8.48 2.27
C ARG A 396 6.87 7.63 2.06
N ASP A 397 7.08 6.37 1.68
CA ASP A 397 5.98 5.40 1.51
C ASP A 397 6.47 3.98 1.81
N GLY A 398 5.62 3.14 2.40
CA GLY A 398 5.98 1.74 2.67
C GLY A 398 6.28 0.96 1.39
N MET A 399 5.39 1.03 0.41
CA MET A 399 5.59 0.40 -0.91
C MET A 399 5.31 1.38 -2.05
N ASN A 400 4.12 1.90 -2.17
CA ASN A 400 3.52 2.65 -3.25
C ASN A 400 3.09 1.77 -4.44
N LEU A 401 1.85 1.27 -4.38
CA LEU A 401 1.30 0.41 -5.42
C LEU A 401 1.04 1.15 -6.75
N VAL A 402 0.84 2.49 -6.72
CA VAL A 402 0.64 3.29 -7.94
C VAL A 402 1.84 3.17 -8.89
N ALA A 403 3.06 3.12 -8.36
CA ALA A 403 4.26 2.89 -9.17
C ALA A 403 4.20 1.54 -9.90
N LYS A 404 3.76 0.47 -9.21
CA LYS A 404 3.60 -0.86 -9.79
C LYS A 404 2.45 -0.91 -10.80
N GLU A 405 1.32 -0.27 -10.47
CA GLU A 405 0.14 -0.15 -11.35
C GLU A 405 0.49 0.60 -12.64
N TYR A 406 1.25 1.69 -12.56
CA TYR A 406 1.71 2.41 -13.73
C TYR A 406 2.54 1.53 -14.66
N VAL A 407 3.54 0.82 -14.13
CA VAL A 407 4.40 -0.08 -14.92
C VAL A 407 3.58 -1.20 -15.57
N ALA A 408 2.62 -1.78 -14.83
CA ALA A 408 1.75 -2.83 -15.34
C ALA A 408 0.80 -2.33 -16.44
N ALA A 409 0.34 -1.07 -16.37
CA ALA A 409 -0.59 -0.49 -17.34
C ALA A 409 0.02 -0.19 -18.70
N GLN A 410 1.36 -0.08 -18.80
CA GLN A 410 2.03 0.42 -20.00
C GLN A 410 1.85 -0.47 -21.23
N ASP A 411 1.93 0.16 -22.42
CA ASP A 411 2.02 -0.57 -23.69
C ASP A 411 3.42 -1.16 -23.83
N PRO A 412 3.57 -2.48 -23.99
CA PRO A 412 4.87 -3.11 -24.21
C PRO A 412 5.62 -2.57 -25.44
N LEU A 413 4.87 -2.09 -26.44
CA LEU A 413 5.44 -1.57 -27.68
C LEU A 413 5.87 -0.10 -27.57
N ASP A 414 5.25 0.69 -26.70
CA ASP A 414 5.58 2.12 -26.50
C ASP A 414 5.38 2.55 -25.02
N PRO A 415 6.14 1.98 -24.08
CA PRO A 415 5.97 2.28 -22.68
C PRO A 415 6.37 3.71 -22.31
N GLY A 416 5.71 4.26 -21.28
CA GLY A 416 6.11 5.51 -20.65
C GLY A 416 7.27 5.32 -19.66
N VAL A 417 7.61 6.39 -18.93
CA VAL A 417 8.71 6.44 -17.98
C VAL A 417 8.18 6.69 -16.57
N LEU A 418 8.64 5.90 -15.61
CA LEU A 418 8.36 6.11 -14.20
C LEU A 418 9.47 6.95 -13.56
N ILE A 419 9.09 8.05 -12.91
CA ILE A 419 9.95 8.81 -11.99
C ILE A 419 9.51 8.45 -10.57
N LEU A 420 10.42 7.91 -9.78
CA LEU A 420 10.10 7.28 -8.50
C LEU A 420 10.99 7.81 -7.37
N SER A 421 10.36 8.19 -6.25
CA SER A 421 11.09 8.57 -5.05
C SER A 421 11.94 7.42 -4.52
N LYS A 422 13.21 7.69 -4.18
CA LYS A 422 14.09 6.76 -3.46
C LYS A 422 13.59 6.36 -2.08
N PHE A 423 12.56 7.05 -1.57
CA PHE A 423 11.93 6.80 -0.27
C PHE A 423 10.63 6.00 -0.38
N ALA A 424 10.22 5.56 -1.58
CA ALA A 424 9.17 4.58 -1.78
C ALA A 424 9.76 3.17 -1.71
N GLY A 425 9.12 2.23 -1.00
CA GLY A 425 9.59 0.83 -0.95
C GLY A 425 9.68 0.20 -2.33
N ALA A 426 8.80 0.58 -3.25
CA ALA A 426 8.81 0.12 -4.64
C ALA A 426 10.13 0.44 -5.39
N ALA A 427 10.91 1.42 -4.94
CA ALA A 427 12.19 1.77 -5.55
C ALA A 427 13.22 0.62 -5.47
N GLN A 428 13.11 -0.27 -4.48
CA GLN A 428 13.97 -1.45 -4.37
C GLN A 428 13.67 -2.51 -5.45
N GLN A 429 12.48 -2.50 -6.03
CA GLN A 429 12.05 -3.47 -7.04
C GLN A 429 11.99 -2.89 -8.45
N LEU A 430 11.71 -1.60 -8.60
CA LEU A 430 11.50 -0.91 -9.88
C LEU A 430 12.78 -0.19 -10.32
N THR A 431 13.86 -0.94 -10.51
CA THR A 431 15.21 -0.41 -10.80
C THR A 431 15.31 0.29 -12.17
N GLY A 432 14.38 0.04 -13.08
CA GLY A 432 14.28 0.74 -14.37
C GLY A 432 13.68 2.15 -14.28
N ALA A 433 13.13 2.56 -13.12
CA ALA A 433 12.61 3.90 -12.91
C ALA A 433 13.75 4.94 -12.86
N LEU A 434 13.42 6.20 -13.13
CA LEU A 434 14.30 7.33 -12.79
C LEU A 434 14.12 7.59 -11.28
N ILE A 435 15.12 7.21 -10.50
CA ILE A 435 15.07 7.32 -9.04
C ILE A 435 15.51 8.74 -8.65
N VAL A 436 14.69 9.41 -7.83
CA VAL A 436 14.91 10.82 -7.44
C VAL A 436 14.76 11.02 -5.94
N ASN A 437 15.40 12.06 -5.43
CA ASN A 437 15.13 12.60 -4.10
C ASN A 437 13.96 13.60 -4.17
N PRO A 438 12.78 13.30 -3.60
CA PRO A 438 11.62 14.20 -3.67
C PRO A 438 11.82 15.55 -2.96
N ASN A 439 12.88 15.69 -2.14
CA ASN A 439 13.26 16.96 -1.51
C ASN A 439 14.07 17.86 -2.43
N ASP A 440 14.64 17.32 -3.51
CA ASP A 440 15.40 18.07 -4.51
C ASP A 440 14.53 18.34 -5.75
N LYS A 441 13.98 19.56 -5.81
CA LYS A 441 13.10 20.00 -6.91
C LYS A 441 13.81 20.04 -8.25
N LEU A 442 15.13 20.31 -8.25
CA LEU A 442 15.95 20.38 -9.46
C LEU A 442 16.13 18.98 -10.03
N GLU A 443 16.52 18.00 -9.19
CA GLU A 443 16.67 16.60 -9.59
C GLU A 443 15.35 16.04 -10.18
N VAL A 444 14.21 16.36 -9.56
CA VAL A 444 12.89 15.93 -10.08
C VAL A 444 12.58 16.62 -11.42
N ALA A 445 12.87 17.92 -11.56
CA ALA A 445 12.67 18.66 -12.81
C ALA A 445 13.56 18.15 -13.96
N GLU A 446 14.81 17.80 -13.67
CA GLU A 446 15.73 17.17 -14.62
C GLU A 446 15.26 15.79 -15.03
N ALA A 447 14.78 14.98 -14.09
CA ALA A 447 14.20 13.66 -14.38
C ALA A 447 12.96 13.77 -15.28
N ILE A 448 12.11 14.80 -15.12
CA ILE A 448 10.98 15.08 -16.02
C ILE A 448 11.48 15.37 -17.44
N ARG A 449 12.49 16.25 -17.60
CA ARG A 449 13.11 16.56 -18.88
C ARG A 449 13.65 15.29 -19.56
N ASP A 450 14.41 14.50 -18.81
CA ASP A 450 15.06 13.29 -19.33
C ASP A 450 14.04 12.22 -19.71
N ALA A 451 12.98 12.03 -18.90
CA ALA A 451 11.88 11.13 -19.21
C ALA A 451 11.15 11.50 -20.52
N LEU A 452 10.91 12.80 -20.75
CA LEU A 452 10.23 13.29 -21.96
C LEU A 452 11.10 13.20 -23.22
N ARG A 453 12.42 13.28 -23.08
CA ARG A 453 13.42 13.17 -24.16
C ARG A 453 13.92 11.74 -24.38
N MET A 454 13.58 10.80 -23.50
CA MET A 454 14.06 9.42 -23.54
C MET A 454 13.69 8.71 -24.83
N SER A 455 14.67 8.05 -25.44
CA SER A 455 14.47 7.29 -26.68
C SER A 455 13.49 6.12 -26.46
N HIS A 456 12.77 5.75 -27.51
CA HIS A 456 11.87 4.60 -27.47
C HIS A 456 12.59 3.32 -26.99
N LYS A 457 13.78 3.04 -27.54
CA LYS A 457 14.58 1.87 -27.18
C LYS A 457 14.90 1.83 -25.70
N GLU A 458 15.30 2.94 -25.12
CA GLU A 458 15.62 3.02 -23.69
C GLU A 458 14.36 2.83 -22.81
N ARG A 459 13.23 3.42 -23.19
CA ARG A 459 11.96 3.24 -22.48
C ARG A 459 11.53 1.77 -22.44
N VAL A 460 11.68 1.04 -23.55
CA VAL A 460 11.38 -0.38 -23.63
C VAL A 460 12.31 -1.19 -22.71
N ILE A 461 13.62 -0.93 -22.73
CA ILE A 461 14.59 -1.63 -21.87
C ILE A 461 14.26 -1.41 -20.39
N ARG A 462 14.00 -0.15 -19.99
CA ARG A 462 13.65 0.19 -18.60
C ARG A 462 12.35 -0.47 -18.17
N TRP A 463 11.33 -0.44 -19.02
CA TRP A 463 10.06 -1.09 -18.71
C TRP A 463 10.22 -2.61 -18.56
N GLN A 464 10.98 -3.26 -19.46
CA GLN A 464 11.24 -4.70 -19.39
C GLN A 464 11.96 -5.11 -18.11
N SER A 465 12.90 -4.30 -17.62
CA SER A 465 13.60 -4.59 -16.35
C SER A 465 12.67 -4.51 -15.12
N MET A 466 11.53 -3.82 -15.22
CA MET A 466 10.58 -3.68 -14.12
C MET A 466 9.44 -4.70 -14.18
N ILE A 467 8.90 -4.99 -15.37
CA ILE A 467 7.68 -5.81 -15.49
C ILE A 467 7.91 -7.29 -15.15
N GLY A 468 9.09 -7.83 -15.41
CA GLY A 468 9.47 -9.21 -15.06
C GLY A 468 9.36 -9.45 -13.55
N PRO A 469 10.16 -8.77 -12.74
CA PRO A 469 10.10 -8.87 -11.27
C PRO A 469 8.72 -8.61 -10.67
N LEU A 470 7.91 -7.74 -11.27
CA LEU A 470 6.53 -7.50 -10.81
C LEU A 470 5.61 -8.70 -11.01
N ARG A 471 5.78 -9.45 -12.12
CA ARG A 471 5.02 -10.68 -12.38
C ARG A 471 5.42 -11.82 -11.45
N ASP A 472 6.72 -11.93 -11.16
CA ASP A 472 7.25 -13.00 -10.30
C ASP A 472 6.87 -12.82 -8.84
N ARG A 473 6.70 -11.55 -8.40
CA ARG A 473 6.34 -11.17 -7.02
C ARG A 473 5.05 -10.36 -7.00
N ASP A 474 4.00 -10.98 -7.54
CA ASP A 474 2.66 -10.43 -7.54
C ASP A 474 2.00 -10.48 -6.15
N VAL A 475 0.75 -10.12 -6.08
CA VAL A 475 -0.02 -10.12 -4.83
C VAL A 475 -0.26 -11.53 -4.28
N SER A 476 -0.40 -12.52 -5.14
CA SER A 476 -0.59 -13.93 -4.75
C SER A 476 0.69 -14.50 -4.12
N TRP A 477 1.85 -14.17 -4.72
CA TRP A 477 3.15 -14.49 -4.14
C TRP A 477 3.30 -13.89 -2.74
N TRP A 478 2.97 -12.60 -2.56
CA TRP A 478 3.06 -11.90 -1.29
C TRP A 478 2.26 -12.60 -0.18
N ALA A 479 0.99 -12.90 -0.45
CA ALA A 479 0.13 -13.56 0.52
C ALA A 479 0.61 -14.98 0.85
N THR A 480 0.99 -15.76 -0.17
CA THR A 480 1.46 -17.14 -0.02
C THR A 480 2.80 -17.19 0.75
N ALA A 481 3.74 -16.30 0.43
CA ALA A 481 5.03 -16.24 1.11
C ALA A 481 4.87 -15.91 2.60
N PHE A 482 4.04 -14.92 2.94
CA PHE A 482 3.78 -14.55 4.33
C PHE A 482 3.08 -15.69 5.10
N LEU A 483 2.01 -16.26 4.55
CA LEU A 483 1.24 -17.32 5.23
C LEU A 483 2.05 -18.61 5.39
N LYS A 484 2.89 -18.95 4.42
CA LYS A 484 3.82 -20.08 4.51
C LYS A 484 4.84 -19.87 5.63
N GLU A 485 5.41 -18.67 5.73
CA GLU A 485 6.34 -18.34 6.81
C GLU A 485 5.64 -18.35 8.17
N LEU A 486 4.42 -17.77 8.26
CA LEU A 486 3.63 -17.80 9.50
C LEU A 486 3.34 -19.24 9.95
N ALA A 487 2.93 -20.11 9.03
CA ALA A 487 2.62 -21.50 9.34
C ALA A 487 3.87 -22.30 9.78
N ALA A 488 5.08 -21.86 9.43
CA ALA A 488 6.34 -22.46 9.84
C ALA A 488 6.81 -22.04 11.24
N GLN A 489 6.17 -20.98 11.82
CA GLN A 489 6.52 -20.52 13.18
C GLN A 489 6.03 -21.50 14.24
N GLN A 490 6.71 -21.50 15.39
CA GLN A 490 6.29 -22.27 16.56
C GLN A 490 5.10 -21.57 17.24
N ARG A 491 4.12 -22.33 17.74
CA ARG A 491 3.03 -21.80 18.54
C ARG A 491 3.57 -21.28 19.87
N THR A 492 3.03 -20.18 20.34
CA THR A 492 3.39 -19.61 21.64
C THR A 492 2.98 -20.58 22.74
N THR A 493 3.96 -21.05 23.50
CA THR A 493 3.75 -21.93 24.68
C THR A 493 3.65 -21.15 25.99
N ALA A 494 3.58 -19.83 25.95
CA ALA A 494 3.64 -19.00 27.13
C ALA A 494 2.46 -19.25 28.07
N THR A 495 2.74 -19.71 29.27
CA THR A 495 1.88 -19.61 30.45
C THR A 495 1.87 -18.15 30.88
N TYR A 496 0.78 -17.43 30.59
CA TYR A 496 0.59 -16.10 31.18
C TYR A 496 0.20 -16.31 32.65
N PRO A 497 0.90 -15.67 33.62
CA PRO A 497 0.46 -15.73 35.02
C PRO A 497 -0.93 -15.07 35.10
N ASN A 498 -1.82 -15.77 35.83
CA ASN A 498 -3.19 -15.33 36.16
C ASN A 498 -3.19 -14.01 36.92
#